data_b2a9299dff269d5587b293951c49040c
#
_entry.id   b2a9299dff269d5587b293951c49040c
#
_cell.length_a   1.000
_cell.length_b   1.000
_cell.length_c   1.000
_cell.angle_alpha   90.00
_cell.angle_beta   90.00
_cell.angle_gamma   90.00
#
_symmetry.space_group_name_H-M   'P 1'
#
loop_
_entity.id
_entity.type
_entity.pdbx_description
1 polymer ?
#
loop_
_entity_poly.entity_id
_entity_poly.type
_entity_poly.pdbx_seq_one_letter_code
_entity_poly.pdbx_strand_id
1 'polypeptide(L)'
;MKAAIYCRLSKEDEYKIGESESIQNQKSMLIQYAIEKGFDIYQIYSDEDYSGIDRNRPAFNSMIQAASEHKFDVVLAKTQSRFTRDMELVEKYLHGKFIEWGIRFIAVVDHVDTNDTANKKSRQINGLINEWYLEDLSTNVRSVLDHKRKEGLFIGSFARYGYCKDPNAKGKLIIDPEAAEVVRRIFSMALSGIGAHKIARILNDEKVPSPTAYKQQHGIHYHIAAKNPNADLWSSPTVYQMLHNQLYVGDMVQGRHKKVSYKSEKTIWLPQSQWIVVENTHEAIIDRGTFETVQMMLKERTRSGGKGTIHPLAKKVVCGCCGSYMEQTGRQPKADGTQRRYVRCRMHQRAPEVCGNKTCTDMNALENAVLERIRAYVADYFDPEKVTLPEQDDPIQQREHAKHDELKRLKSEVDRRRKAMQELYLDKVSGLIDTVQFSEMNQTFLEDVKNAETRINILEAELEQQQEETSVVQTQMQRVRELAQVSHLTRELAVLLVHRVVVGTKDPLTGEQKITIEWNF
;
A
#
# COMPACT_ATOMS: atom_id res chain seq x y z
N MET A 1 -12.29 -43.49 -38.36
CA MET A 1 -12.31 -42.05 -38.03
C MET A 1 -11.07 -41.74 -37.29
N LYS A 2 -10.36 -40.65 -37.66
CA LYS A 2 -9.16 -40.19 -36.97
C LYS A 2 -9.56 -39.28 -35.81
N ALA A 3 -8.96 -39.49 -34.65
CA ALA A 3 -9.26 -38.74 -33.44
C ALA A 3 -8.04 -37.93 -32.94
N ALA A 4 -8.22 -36.67 -32.66
CA ALA A 4 -7.28 -35.85 -31.89
C ALA A 4 -7.65 -35.89 -30.42
N ILE A 5 -6.70 -36.13 -29.55
CA ILE A 5 -6.89 -36.13 -28.10
C ILE A 5 -6.38 -34.82 -27.54
N TYR A 6 -7.19 -34.12 -26.73
CA TYR A 6 -6.79 -32.90 -26.06
C TYR A 6 -6.82 -33.06 -24.54
N CYS A 7 -5.67 -32.81 -23.92
CA CYS A 7 -5.47 -32.86 -22.46
C CYS A 7 -5.01 -31.52 -21.91
N ARG A 8 -5.47 -31.14 -20.73
CA ARG A 8 -5.06 -29.90 -20.07
C ARG A 8 -4.98 -30.08 -18.56
N LEU A 9 -3.88 -29.63 -17.98
CA LEU A 9 -3.71 -29.51 -16.53
C LEU A 9 -3.91 -28.04 -16.13
N SER A 10 -4.53 -27.76 -14.98
CA SER A 10 -4.58 -26.40 -14.42
C SER A 10 -3.63 -26.29 -13.23
N LYS A 11 -3.10 -25.08 -12.98
CA LYS A 11 -2.26 -24.78 -11.81
C LYS A 11 -2.91 -25.12 -10.46
N GLU A 12 -4.25 -25.21 -10.43
CA GLU A 12 -5.02 -25.58 -9.24
C GLU A 12 -4.86 -27.06 -8.89
N ASP A 13 -4.54 -27.90 -9.87
CA ASP A 13 -4.41 -29.35 -9.69
C ASP A 13 -3.00 -29.76 -9.22
N GLU A 14 -1.96 -28.89 -9.33
CA GLU A 14 -0.59 -29.16 -8.89
C GLU A 14 -0.44 -29.25 -7.35
N TYR A 15 -1.30 -28.56 -6.59
CA TYR A 15 -1.21 -28.51 -5.13
C TYR A 15 -1.91 -29.66 -4.41
N LYS A 16 -2.62 -30.53 -5.12
CA LYS A 16 -3.26 -31.72 -4.54
C LYS A 16 -2.31 -32.93 -4.66
N ILE A 17 -1.32 -32.96 -3.80
CA ILE A 17 -0.45 -34.13 -3.62
C ILE A 17 -1.32 -35.27 -3.07
N GLY A 18 -1.76 -36.18 -3.95
CA GLY A 18 -2.51 -37.37 -3.58
C GLY A 18 -3.62 -37.80 -4.53
N GLU A 19 -4.28 -36.85 -5.25
CA GLU A 19 -5.36 -37.13 -6.21
C GLU A 19 -5.28 -36.28 -7.49
N SER A 20 -4.11 -35.74 -7.82
CA SER A 20 -3.97 -34.96 -9.05
C SER A 20 -4.11 -35.88 -10.26
N GLU A 21 -5.18 -35.67 -11.02
CA GLU A 21 -5.30 -36.24 -12.36
C GLU A 21 -4.17 -35.70 -13.21
N SER A 22 -3.08 -36.43 -13.23
CA SER A 22 -1.96 -36.10 -14.09
C SER A 22 -2.46 -36.10 -15.55
N ILE A 23 -1.84 -35.30 -16.39
CA ILE A 23 -2.07 -35.37 -17.85
C ILE A 23 -1.96 -36.81 -18.36
N GLN A 24 -1.11 -37.64 -17.73
CA GLN A 24 -0.96 -39.05 -17.98
C GLN A 24 -2.27 -39.82 -17.81
N ASN A 25 -2.99 -39.61 -16.71
CA ASN A 25 -4.29 -40.26 -16.46
C ASN A 25 -5.34 -39.85 -17.51
N GLN A 26 -5.36 -38.55 -17.88
CA GLN A 26 -6.26 -38.08 -18.93
C GLN A 26 -5.91 -38.72 -20.28
N LYS A 27 -4.63 -38.79 -20.64
CA LYS A 27 -4.14 -39.43 -21.87
C LYS A 27 -4.54 -40.92 -21.89
N SER A 28 -4.24 -41.66 -20.85
CA SER A 28 -4.53 -43.13 -20.75
C SER A 28 -6.02 -43.40 -20.91
N MET A 29 -6.88 -42.63 -20.21
CA MET A 29 -8.34 -42.76 -20.30
C MET A 29 -8.87 -42.48 -21.71
N LEU A 30 -8.37 -41.41 -22.35
CA LEU A 30 -8.84 -41.00 -23.67
C LEU A 30 -8.32 -41.91 -24.78
N ILE A 31 -7.10 -42.47 -24.63
CA ILE A 31 -6.56 -43.50 -25.51
C ILE A 31 -7.41 -44.76 -25.43
N GLN A 32 -7.71 -45.23 -24.21
CA GLN A 32 -8.56 -46.40 -24.02
C GLN A 32 -9.92 -46.21 -24.64
N TYR A 33 -10.57 -45.06 -24.42
CA TYR A 33 -11.86 -44.72 -25.05
C TYR A 33 -11.78 -44.72 -26.58
N ALA A 34 -10.71 -44.15 -27.16
CA ALA A 34 -10.50 -44.15 -28.61
C ALA A 34 -10.39 -45.59 -29.16
N ILE A 35 -9.65 -46.46 -28.49
CA ILE A 35 -9.52 -47.90 -28.87
C ILE A 35 -10.86 -48.60 -28.80
N GLU A 36 -11.59 -48.45 -27.68
CA GLU A 36 -12.91 -49.06 -27.49
C GLU A 36 -13.94 -48.63 -28.55
N LYS A 37 -13.84 -47.39 -29.03
CA LYS A 37 -14.71 -46.85 -30.08
C LYS A 37 -14.22 -47.05 -31.52
N GLY A 38 -13.05 -47.66 -31.69
CA GLY A 38 -12.42 -47.90 -32.98
C GLY A 38 -11.98 -46.63 -33.72
N PHE A 39 -11.51 -45.65 -32.96
CA PHE A 39 -10.90 -44.44 -33.55
C PHE A 39 -9.38 -44.58 -33.69
N ASP A 40 -8.84 -44.18 -34.85
CA ASP A 40 -7.41 -44.06 -35.07
C ASP A 40 -6.89 -42.78 -34.45
N ILE A 41 -5.93 -42.84 -33.57
CA ILE A 41 -5.36 -41.66 -32.93
C ILE A 41 -4.45 -40.93 -33.90
N TYR A 42 -4.87 -39.71 -34.30
CA TYR A 42 -4.07 -38.84 -35.13
C TYR A 42 -2.91 -38.21 -34.36
N GLN A 43 -3.22 -37.52 -33.27
CA GLN A 43 -2.22 -36.84 -32.42
C GLN A 43 -2.81 -36.53 -31.03
N ILE A 44 -1.93 -36.47 -30.00
CA ILE A 44 -2.25 -36.05 -28.65
C ILE A 44 -1.70 -34.65 -28.43
N TYR A 45 -2.57 -33.69 -28.10
CA TYR A 45 -2.27 -32.31 -27.78
C TYR A 45 -2.39 -32.11 -26.28
N SER A 46 -1.37 -31.53 -25.65
CA SER A 46 -1.40 -31.28 -24.21
C SER A 46 -0.84 -29.91 -23.87
N ASP A 47 -1.61 -29.14 -23.11
CA ASP A 47 -1.22 -27.86 -22.53
C ASP A 47 -1.03 -28.04 -21.01
N GLU A 48 0.20 -27.84 -20.54
CA GLU A 48 0.57 -27.80 -19.13
C GLU A 48 0.60 -26.34 -18.70
N ASP A 49 0.18 -26.04 -17.43
CA ASP A 49 0.19 -24.70 -16.85
C ASP A 49 -0.76 -23.64 -17.47
N TYR A 50 -1.73 -24.06 -18.26
CA TYR A 50 -2.71 -23.14 -18.86
C TYR A 50 -4.10 -23.26 -18.27
N SER A 51 -4.74 -22.12 -17.99
CA SER A 51 -6.14 -22.08 -17.56
C SER A 51 -7.10 -22.37 -18.73
N GLY A 52 -8.29 -22.91 -18.44
CA GLY A 52 -9.34 -23.08 -19.45
C GLY A 52 -9.89 -21.79 -20.05
N ILE A 53 -9.56 -20.63 -19.46
CA ILE A 53 -9.91 -19.29 -19.94
C ILE A 53 -8.79 -18.71 -20.83
N ASP A 54 -7.56 -19.24 -20.70
CA ASP A 54 -6.43 -18.77 -21.49
C ASP A 54 -6.67 -18.99 -22.99
N ARG A 55 -6.51 -17.92 -23.76
CA ARG A 55 -6.65 -17.97 -25.23
C ARG A 55 -5.33 -18.29 -25.92
N ASN A 56 -4.20 -18.14 -25.22
CA ASN A 56 -2.86 -18.38 -25.76
C ASN A 56 -2.32 -19.75 -25.30
N ARG A 57 -3.02 -20.82 -25.70
CA ARG A 57 -2.67 -22.22 -25.43
C ARG A 57 -2.04 -22.83 -26.69
N PRO A 58 -0.71 -23.08 -26.73
CA PRO A 58 -0.03 -23.51 -27.95
C PRO A 58 -0.57 -24.80 -28.53
N ALA A 59 -0.76 -25.85 -27.70
CA ALA A 59 -1.27 -27.13 -28.16
C ALA A 59 -2.74 -27.04 -28.61
N PHE A 60 -3.58 -26.27 -27.91
CA PHE A 60 -4.95 -26.00 -28.32
C PHE A 60 -4.99 -25.30 -29.69
N ASN A 61 -4.20 -24.25 -29.87
CA ASN A 61 -4.17 -23.50 -31.14
C ASN A 61 -3.65 -24.37 -32.29
N SER A 62 -2.65 -25.21 -32.05
CA SER A 62 -2.17 -26.19 -33.07
C SER A 62 -3.23 -27.23 -33.40
N MET A 63 -3.99 -27.71 -32.43
CA MET A 63 -5.11 -28.63 -32.65
C MET A 63 -6.22 -27.96 -33.49
N ILE A 64 -6.58 -26.72 -33.16
CA ILE A 64 -7.60 -25.96 -33.93
C ILE A 64 -7.14 -25.72 -35.37
N GLN A 65 -5.86 -25.41 -35.57
CA GLN A 65 -5.30 -25.28 -36.93
C GLN A 65 -5.40 -26.60 -37.69
N ALA A 66 -4.98 -27.72 -37.10
CA ALA A 66 -5.08 -29.05 -37.73
C ALA A 66 -6.55 -29.45 -37.99
N ALA A 67 -7.48 -29.01 -37.12
CA ALA A 67 -8.92 -29.17 -37.33
C ALA A 67 -9.41 -28.41 -38.57
N SER A 68 -8.99 -27.16 -38.74
CA SER A 68 -9.33 -26.37 -39.94
C SER A 68 -8.75 -26.92 -41.25
N GLU A 69 -7.68 -27.72 -41.17
CA GLU A 69 -7.04 -28.42 -42.28
C GLU A 69 -7.62 -29.84 -42.50
N HIS A 70 -8.68 -30.22 -41.78
CA HIS A 70 -9.36 -31.54 -41.86
C HIS A 70 -8.42 -32.73 -41.64
N LYS A 71 -7.44 -32.64 -40.76
CA LYS A 71 -6.47 -33.73 -40.49
C LYS A 71 -7.05 -34.88 -39.65
N PHE A 72 -8.15 -34.65 -38.97
CA PHE A 72 -8.87 -35.60 -38.14
C PHE A 72 -10.38 -35.31 -38.15
N ASP A 73 -11.18 -36.30 -37.73
CA ASP A 73 -12.63 -36.25 -37.76
C ASP A 73 -13.24 -36.02 -36.40
N VAL A 74 -12.51 -36.33 -35.31
CA VAL A 74 -13.03 -36.33 -33.92
C VAL A 74 -12.02 -35.65 -33.01
N VAL A 75 -12.53 -34.82 -32.08
CA VAL A 75 -11.78 -34.31 -30.93
C VAL A 75 -12.28 -34.99 -29.66
N LEU A 76 -11.38 -35.60 -28.91
CA LEU A 76 -11.65 -36.23 -27.61
C LEU A 76 -11.08 -35.38 -26.49
N ALA A 77 -11.90 -35.09 -25.49
CA ALA A 77 -11.49 -34.47 -24.24
C ALA A 77 -12.11 -35.19 -23.04
N LYS A 78 -11.50 -35.11 -21.85
CA LYS A 78 -12.07 -35.72 -20.67
C LYS A 78 -13.42 -35.08 -20.32
N THR A 79 -13.45 -33.75 -20.21
CA THR A 79 -14.63 -32.92 -19.95
C THR A 79 -14.67 -31.71 -20.87
N GLN A 80 -15.83 -31.10 -21.05
CA GLN A 80 -15.95 -29.86 -21.80
C GLN A 80 -15.11 -28.74 -21.15
N SER A 81 -15.01 -28.70 -19.82
CA SER A 81 -14.19 -27.74 -19.07
C SER A 81 -12.68 -27.91 -19.30
N ARG A 82 -12.20 -29.11 -19.68
CA ARG A 82 -10.79 -29.32 -20.08
C ARG A 82 -10.54 -28.77 -21.48
N PHE A 83 -11.51 -28.86 -22.38
CA PHE A 83 -11.43 -28.21 -23.68
C PHE A 83 -11.46 -26.68 -23.53
N THR A 84 -12.51 -26.13 -22.94
CA THR A 84 -12.58 -24.71 -22.61
C THR A 84 -13.60 -24.43 -21.49
N ARG A 85 -13.34 -23.38 -20.69
CA ARG A 85 -14.28 -22.80 -19.71
C ARG A 85 -14.86 -21.47 -20.20
N ASP A 86 -14.42 -20.99 -21.37
CA ASP A 86 -14.89 -19.74 -21.99
C ASP A 86 -16.08 -20.05 -22.90
N MET A 87 -17.26 -19.52 -22.56
CA MET A 87 -18.50 -19.73 -23.32
C MET A 87 -18.39 -19.21 -24.76
N GLU A 88 -17.62 -18.14 -25.00
CA GLU A 88 -17.38 -17.64 -26.35
C GLU A 88 -16.65 -18.70 -27.21
N LEU A 89 -15.68 -19.42 -26.64
CA LEU A 89 -14.97 -20.48 -27.36
C LEU A 89 -15.84 -21.73 -27.52
N VAL A 90 -16.73 -22.02 -26.58
CA VAL A 90 -17.74 -23.11 -26.73
C VAL A 90 -18.62 -22.81 -27.95
N GLU A 91 -19.24 -21.64 -28.01
CA GLU A 91 -20.11 -21.26 -29.13
C GLU A 91 -19.33 -21.21 -30.44
N LYS A 92 -18.13 -20.60 -30.43
CA LYS A 92 -17.30 -20.46 -31.64
C LYS A 92 -16.89 -21.81 -32.23
N TYR A 93 -16.43 -22.76 -31.41
CA TYR A 93 -15.86 -24.02 -31.90
C TYR A 93 -16.88 -25.15 -31.87
N LEU A 94 -17.54 -25.44 -30.73
CA LEU A 94 -18.42 -26.62 -30.63
C LEU A 94 -19.73 -26.44 -31.35
N HIS A 95 -20.27 -25.21 -31.40
CA HIS A 95 -21.56 -24.92 -32.06
C HIS A 95 -21.38 -24.19 -33.40
N GLY A 96 -20.17 -23.80 -33.77
CA GLY A 96 -19.87 -23.14 -35.03
C GLY A 96 -18.85 -23.92 -35.86
N LYS A 97 -17.54 -23.62 -35.68
CA LYS A 97 -16.47 -24.09 -36.59
C LYS A 97 -16.35 -25.62 -36.71
N PHE A 98 -16.55 -26.39 -35.65
CA PHE A 98 -16.49 -27.84 -35.73
C PHE A 98 -17.65 -28.42 -36.57
N ILE A 99 -18.81 -27.79 -36.50
CA ILE A 99 -19.94 -28.18 -37.38
C ILE A 99 -19.63 -27.85 -38.83
N GLU A 100 -19.08 -26.64 -39.12
CA GLU A 100 -18.64 -26.22 -40.44
C GLU A 100 -17.58 -27.15 -41.01
N TRP A 101 -16.63 -27.60 -40.17
CA TRP A 101 -15.53 -28.48 -40.59
C TRP A 101 -15.88 -29.98 -40.55
N GLY A 102 -17.10 -30.36 -40.15
CA GLY A 102 -17.50 -31.75 -40.02
C GLY A 102 -16.81 -32.52 -38.91
N ILE A 103 -16.29 -31.81 -37.87
CA ILE A 103 -15.55 -32.38 -36.77
C ILE A 103 -16.51 -32.68 -35.61
N ARG A 104 -16.46 -33.92 -35.13
CA ARG A 104 -17.19 -34.37 -33.94
C ARG A 104 -16.40 -34.08 -32.68
N PHE A 105 -17.00 -33.48 -31.67
CA PHE A 105 -16.41 -33.30 -30.34
C PHE A 105 -17.07 -34.24 -29.34
N ILE A 106 -16.26 -34.96 -28.57
CA ILE A 106 -16.70 -35.86 -27.49
C ILE A 106 -16.01 -35.51 -26.19
N ALA A 107 -16.79 -35.18 -25.15
CA ALA A 107 -16.29 -35.11 -23.78
C ALA A 107 -16.76 -36.35 -23.01
N VAL A 108 -15.82 -37.24 -22.68
CA VAL A 108 -16.12 -38.60 -22.25
C VAL A 108 -16.87 -38.64 -20.91
N VAL A 109 -16.38 -37.88 -19.91
CA VAL A 109 -16.98 -37.87 -18.55
C VAL A 109 -18.30 -37.11 -18.51
N ASP A 110 -18.41 -36.01 -19.30
CA ASP A 110 -19.63 -35.21 -19.34
C ASP A 110 -20.72 -35.85 -20.23
N HIS A 111 -20.42 -36.97 -20.89
CA HIS A 111 -21.28 -37.62 -21.88
C HIS A 111 -21.76 -36.66 -22.97
N VAL A 112 -20.89 -35.71 -23.35
CA VAL A 112 -21.14 -34.73 -24.39
C VAL A 112 -20.68 -35.27 -25.73
N ASP A 113 -21.56 -35.23 -26.74
CA ASP A 113 -21.26 -35.60 -28.11
C ASP A 113 -21.94 -34.63 -29.07
N THR A 114 -21.19 -34.02 -29.97
CA THR A 114 -21.76 -33.05 -30.93
C THR A 114 -22.62 -33.71 -32.04
N ASN A 115 -22.49 -35.02 -32.28
CA ASN A 115 -23.36 -35.76 -33.17
C ASN A 115 -24.78 -35.93 -32.61
N ASP A 116 -24.93 -35.84 -31.29
CA ASP A 116 -26.25 -35.87 -30.67
C ASP A 116 -26.78 -34.43 -30.59
N THR A 117 -27.76 -34.13 -31.45
CA THR A 117 -28.39 -32.81 -31.51
C THR A 117 -29.21 -32.50 -30.26
N ALA A 118 -29.74 -33.52 -29.54
CA ALA A 118 -30.45 -33.34 -28.27
C ALA A 118 -29.55 -32.77 -27.18
N ASN A 119 -28.26 -33.05 -27.22
CA ASN A 119 -27.25 -32.59 -26.25
C ASN A 119 -26.81 -31.13 -26.42
N LYS A 120 -27.28 -30.41 -27.46
CA LYS A 120 -26.88 -29.00 -27.65
C LYS A 120 -27.22 -28.12 -26.45
N LYS A 121 -28.43 -28.22 -25.94
CA LYS A 121 -28.88 -27.46 -24.76
C LYS A 121 -28.06 -27.81 -23.52
N SER A 122 -27.78 -29.10 -23.31
CA SER A 122 -26.95 -29.58 -22.20
C SER A 122 -25.52 -28.99 -22.26
N ARG A 123 -24.90 -28.93 -23.45
CA ARG A 123 -23.57 -28.31 -23.63
C ARG A 123 -23.56 -26.81 -23.31
N GLN A 124 -24.63 -26.10 -23.69
CA GLN A 124 -24.77 -24.68 -23.36
C GLN A 124 -24.96 -24.48 -21.85
N ILE A 125 -25.80 -25.28 -21.22
CA ILE A 125 -26.01 -25.25 -19.76
C ILE A 125 -24.67 -25.54 -19.02
N ASN A 126 -23.93 -26.57 -19.44
CA ASN A 126 -22.64 -26.90 -18.87
C ASN A 126 -21.64 -25.74 -19.02
N GLY A 127 -21.65 -25.05 -20.17
CA GLY A 127 -20.85 -23.85 -20.38
C GLY A 127 -21.18 -22.71 -19.42
N LEU A 128 -22.48 -22.44 -19.22
CA LEU A 128 -22.97 -21.43 -18.27
C LEU A 128 -22.63 -21.79 -16.82
N ILE A 129 -22.84 -23.05 -16.42
CA ILE A 129 -22.48 -23.51 -15.07
C ILE A 129 -21.00 -23.34 -14.81
N ASN A 130 -20.12 -23.68 -15.77
CA ASN A 130 -18.69 -23.48 -15.63
C ASN A 130 -18.31 -21.98 -15.51
N GLU A 131 -19.00 -21.10 -16.23
CA GLU A 131 -18.80 -19.65 -16.14
C GLU A 131 -19.24 -19.10 -14.78
N TRP A 132 -20.43 -19.46 -14.31
CA TRP A 132 -20.95 -19.08 -12.99
C TRP A 132 -20.03 -19.56 -11.86
N TYR A 133 -19.56 -20.80 -11.94
CA TYR A 133 -18.61 -21.32 -10.95
C TYR A 133 -17.36 -20.48 -10.83
N LEU A 134 -16.80 -20.01 -11.97
CA LEU A 134 -15.60 -19.15 -11.96
C LEU A 134 -15.90 -17.74 -11.41
N GLU A 135 -17.08 -17.20 -11.70
CA GLU A 135 -17.52 -15.92 -11.17
C GLU A 135 -17.70 -15.98 -9.64
N ASP A 136 -18.39 -17.01 -9.16
CA ASP A 136 -18.59 -17.26 -7.73
C ASP A 136 -17.26 -17.48 -7.01
N LEU A 137 -16.38 -18.30 -7.59
CA LEU A 137 -15.03 -18.51 -7.04
C LEU A 137 -14.26 -17.19 -6.93
N SER A 138 -14.28 -16.38 -8.00
CA SER A 138 -13.63 -15.07 -8.00
C SER A 138 -14.21 -14.13 -6.94
N THR A 139 -15.52 -14.14 -6.76
CA THR A 139 -16.22 -13.32 -5.76
C THR A 139 -15.88 -13.78 -4.35
N ASN A 140 -15.90 -15.08 -4.10
CA ASN A 140 -15.55 -15.67 -2.80
C ASN A 140 -14.09 -15.37 -2.43
N VAL A 141 -13.14 -15.57 -3.36
CA VAL A 141 -11.72 -15.25 -3.11
C VAL A 141 -11.54 -13.75 -2.81
N ARG A 142 -12.22 -12.86 -3.55
CA ARG A 142 -12.17 -11.41 -3.28
C ARG A 142 -12.72 -11.08 -1.90
N SER A 143 -13.86 -11.64 -1.53
CA SER A 143 -14.48 -11.42 -0.22
C SER A 143 -13.53 -11.83 0.93
N VAL A 144 -12.91 -13.02 0.83
CA VAL A 144 -11.94 -13.49 1.82
C VAL A 144 -10.70 -12.59 1.89
N LEU A 145 -10.19 -12.16 0.73
CA LEU A 145 -9.03 -11.24 0.71
C LEU A 145 -9.38 -9.86 1.27
N ASP A 146 -10.58 -9.36 1.01
CA ASP A 146 -11.03 -8.06 1.53
C ASP A 146 -11.28 -8.13 3.05
N HIS A 147 -11.79 -9.26 3.55
CA HIS A 147 -11.89 -9.50 4.99
C HIS A 147 -10.50 -9.47 5.65
N LYS A 148 -9.54 -10.24 5.13
CA LYS A 148 -8.15 -10.23 5.62
C LYS A 148 -7.50 -8.84 5.58
N ARG A 149 -7.78 -8.04 4.54
CA ARG A 149 -7.28 -6.64 4.47
C ARG A 149 -7.84 -5.78 5.58
N LYS A 150 -9.15 -5.90 5.87
CA LYS A 150 -9.83 -5.17 6.94
C LYS A 150 -9.34 -5.57 8.34
N GLU A 151 -8.89 -6.82 8.50
CA GLU A 151 -8.24 -7.30 9.73
C GLU A 151 -6.76 -6.85 9.83
N GLY A 152 -6.25 -6.08 8.87
CA GLY A 152 -4.85 -5.63 8.87
C GLY A 152 -3.84 -6.72 8.51
N LEU A 153 -4.28 -7.88 8.00
CA LEU A 153 -3.38 -8.96 7.62
C LEU A 153 -2.71 -8.68 6.27
N PHE A 154 -1.42 -8.93 6.19
CA PHE A 154 -0.66 -8.81 4.95
C PHE A 154 -0.96 -9.97 4.00
N ILE A 155 -1.52 -9.67 2.83
CA ILE A 155 -1.91 -10.67 1.83
C ILE A 155 -0.93 -10.80 0.65
N GLY A 156 0.13 -9.99 0.62
CA GLY A 156 1.11 -10.01 -0.47
C GLY A 156 1.94 -11.29 -0.52
N SER A 157 2.37 -11.70 -1.73
CA SER A 157 3.25 -12.87 -1.89
C SER A 157 4.59 -12.69 -1.19
N PHE A 158 5.17 -11.48 -1.27
CA PHE A 158 6.46 -11.14 -0.66
C PHE A 158 6.31 -9.95 0.28
N ALA A 159 6.95 -10.02 1.44
CA ALA A 159 7.05 -8.88 2.34
C ALA A 159 7.80 -7.70 1.68
N ARG A 160 7.54 -6.49 2.14
CA ARG A 160 8.27 -5.30 1.70
C ARG A 160 9.66 -5.30 2.32
N TYR A 161 10.63 -4.71 1.63
CA TYR A 161 12.00 -4.55 2.11
C TYR A 161 12.03 -3.88 3.48
N GLY A 162 12.76 -4.42 4.43
CA GLY A 162 12.72 -4.04 5.84
C GLY A 162 11.84 -4.94 6.72
N TYR A 163 11.00 -5.77 6.11
CA TYR A 163 10.13 -6.74 6.81
C TYR A 163 10.23 -8.12 6.20
N CYS A 164 9.99 -9.14 7.02
CA CYS A 164 9.73 -10.51 6.60
C CYS A 164 8.35 -10.96 7.12
N LYS A 165 7.84 -12.06 6.55
CA LYS A 165 6.60 -12.68 7.04
C LYS A 165 6.89 -13.45 8.31
N ASP A 166 6.02 -13.32 9.30
CA ASP A 166 6.11 -14.13 10.52
C ASP A 166 5.85 -15.60 10.18
N PRO A 167 6.79 -16.50 10.45
CA PRO A 167 6.62 -17.95 10.22
C PRO A 167 5.54 -18.56 11.12
N ASN A 168 5.28 -17.98 12.29
CA ASN A 168 4.34 -18.48 13.29
C ASN A 168 2.93 -17.90 13.14
N ALA A 169 2.78 -16.75 12.49
CA ALA A 169 1.49 -16.07 12.34
C ALA A 169 1.24 -15.64 10.88
N LYS A 170 0.37 -16.38 10.18
CA LYS A 170 0.02 -16.08 8.78
C LYS A 170 -0.54 -14.67 8.64
N GLY A 171 0.06 -13.89 7.73
CA GLY A 171 -0.39 -12.54 7.43
C GLY A 171 0.17 -11.46 8.36
N LYS A 172 1.00 -11.79 9.34
CA LYS A 172 1.75 -10.80 10.13
C LYS A 172 3.13 -10.55 9.55
N LEU A 173 3.62 -9.33 9.78
CA LEU A 173 4.96 -8.89 9.41
C LEU A 173 5.81 -8.72 10.67
N ILE A 174 7.07 -9.12 10.58
CA ILE A 174 8.10 -8.86 11.58
C ILE A 174 9.26 -8.11 10.94
N ILE A 175 9.99 -7.33 11.74
CA ILE A 175 11.13 -6.56 11.25
C ILE A 175 12.25 -7.52 10.81
N ASP A 176 12.82 -7.25 9.63
CA ASP A 176 14.06 -7.85 9.16
C ASP A 176 15.20 -6.89 9.56
N PRO A 177 16.05 -7.23 10.54
CA PRO A 177 17.00 -6.29 11.13
C PRO A 177 17.98 -5.69 10.11
N GLU A 178 18.50 -6.49 9.20
CA GLU A 178 19.48 -6.06 8.18
C GLU A 178 18.84 -5.09 7.18
N ALA A 179 17.70 -5.48 6.62
CA ALA A 179 16.99 -4.64 5.66
C ALA A 179 16.37 -3.39 6.31
N ALA A 180 15.95 -3.47 7.58
CA ALA A 180 15.40 -2.34 8.33
C ALA A 180 16.44 -1.24 8.59
N GLU A 181 17.70 -1.61 8.84
CA GLU A 181 18.79 -0.65 9.00
C GLU A 181 18.96 0.23 7.74
N VAL A 182 18.89 -0.40 6.57
CA VAL A 182 18.96 0.33 5.29
C VAL A 182 17.75 1.27 5.14
N VAL A 183 16.55 0.83 5.55
CA VAL A 183 15.34 1.68 5.53
C VAL A 183 15.51 2.90 6.44
N ARG A 184 15.95 2.73 7.68
CA ARG A 184 16.23 3.84 8.62
C ARG A 184 17.24 4.83 8.02
N ARG A 185 18.28 4.32 7.40
CA ARG A 185 19.30 5.13 6.73
C ARG A 185 18.73 5.93 5.55
N ILE A 186 17.85 5.35 4.74
CA ILE A 186 17.17 6.05 3.64
C ILE A 186 16.34 7.22 4.17
N PHE A 187 15.58 7.02 5.25
CA PHE A 187 14.79 8.08 5.86
C PHE A 187 15.68 9.17 6.49
N SER A 188 16.77 8.82 7.17
CA SER A 188 17.75 9.77 7.70
C SER A 188 18.40 10.63 6.61
N MET A 189 18.78 10.02 5.48
CA MET A 189 19.28 10.77 4.32
C MET A 189 18.21 11.70 3.74
N ALA A 190 16.95 11.27 3.69
CA ALA A 190 15.87 12.12 3.21
C ALA A 190 15.63 13.33 4.13
N LEU A 191 15.64 13.14 5.47
CA LEU A 191 15.57 14.22 6.46
C LEU A 191 16.72 15.22 6.29
N SER A 192 17.92 14.74 5.98
CA SER A 192 19.07 15.61 5.66
C SER A 192 18.94 16.37 4.33
N GLY A 193 17.77 16.27 3.65
CA GLY A 193 17.49 16.96 2.39
C GLY A 193 18.14 16.31 1.16
N ILE A 194 18.59 15.06 1.27
CA ILE A 194 19.14 14.31 0.14
C ILE A 194 17.99 13.77 -0.71
N GLY A 195 17.94 14.11 -1.99
CA GLY A 195 16.89 13.65 -2.90
C GLY A 195 17.02 12.17 -3.26
N ALA A 196 15.88 11.51 -3.56
CA ALA A 196 15.78 10.06 -3.84
C ALA A 196 16.76 9.56 -4.91
N HIS A 197 17.07 10.38 -5.94
CA HIS A 197 18.07 10.03 -6.95
C HIS A 197 19.49 9.91 -6.38
N LYS A 198 19.87 10.85 -5.50
CA LYS A 198 21.19 10.83 -4.87
C LYS A 198 21.27 9.73 -3.82
N ILE A 199 20.20 9.47 -3.07
CA ILE A 199 20.13 8.34 -2.13
C ILE A 199 20.36 7.02 -2.86
N ALA A 200 19.64 6.78 -3.97
CA ALA A 200 19.82 5.57 -4.78
C ALA A 200 21.27 5.43 -5.29
N ARG A 201 21.89 6.53 -5.71
CA ARG A 201 23.29 6.52 -6.15
C ARG A 201 24.25 6.18 -5.00
N ILE A 202 24.10 6.78 -3.83
CA ILE A 202 24.92 6.48 -2.64
C ILE A 202 24.86 4.99 -2.30
N LEU A 203 23.63 4.42 -2.25
CA LEU A 203 23.44 3.00 -1.94
C LEU A 203 24.09 2.08 -2.99
N ASN A 204 24.07 2.47 -4.28
CA ASN A 204 24.74 1.73 -5.34
C ASN A 204 26.26 1.84 -5.26
N ASP A 205 26.80 3.06 -5.01
CA ASP A 205 28.24 3.31 -4.87
C ASP A 205 28.82 2.49 -3.70
N GLU A 206 28.05 2.32 -2.63
CA GLU A 206 28.40 1.51 -1.46
C GLU A 206 28.06 0.01 -1.61
N LYS A 207 27.51 -0.41 -2.76
CA LYS A 207 27.11 -1.80 -3.06
C LYS A 207 26.08 -2.39 -2.08
N VAL A 208 25.22 -1.56 -1.49
CA VAL A 208 24.12 -2.03 -0.66
C VAL A 208 23.13 -2.79 -1.54
N PRO A 209 22.73 -4.05 -1.20
CA PRO A 209 21.81 -4.82 -2.02
C PRO A 209 20.46 -4.11 -2.19
N SER A 210 19.97 -3.99 -3.42
CA SER A 210 18.62 -3.49 -3.68
C SER A 210 17.57 -4.49 -3.19
N PRO A 211 16.28 -4.10 -3.05
CA PRO A 211 15.23 -5.03 -2.64
C PRO A 211 15.13 -6.31 -3.49
N THR A 212 15.50 -6.23 -4.76
CA THR A 212 15.53 -7.37 -5.68
C THR A 212 16.76 -8.25 -5.42
N ALA A 213 17.96 -7.64 -5.38
CA ALA A 213 19.21 -8.34 -5.10
C ALA A 213 19.17 -9.01 -3.72
N TYR A 214 18.62 -8.33 -2.71
CA TYR A 214 18.47 -8.87 -1.36
C TYR A 214 17.60 -10.14 -1.33
N LYS A 215 16.47 -10.14 -2.04
CA LYS A 215 15.62 -11.34 -2.16
C LYS A 215 16.33 -12.50 -2.82
N GLN A 216 17.11 -12.24 -3.87
CA GLN A 216 17.90 -13.27 -4.56
C GLN A 216 18.96 -13.86 -3.64
N GLN A 217 19.69 -13.03 -2.90
CA GLN A 217 20.71 -13.48 -1.93
C GLN A 217 20.13 -14.37 -0.83
N HIS A 218 18.86 -14.12 -0.43
CA HIS A 218 18.16 -14.92 0.58
C HIS A 218 17.36 -16.09 -0.01
N GLY A 219 17.61 -16.47 -1.27
CA GLY A 219 17.00 -17.64 -1.91
C GLY A 219 15.49 -17.52 -2.13
N ILE A 220 14.93 -16.32 -2.08
CA ILE A 220 13.51 -16.07 -2.38
C ILE A 220 13.34 -16.10 -3.89
N HIS A 221 12.61 -17.12 -4.40
CA HIS A 221 12.29 -17.23 -5.82
C HIS A 221 11.41 -16.05 -6.27
N TYR A 222 12.06 -14.98 -6.71
CA TYR A 222 11.42 -13.80 -7.25
C TYR A 222 11.68 -13.72 -8.76
N HIS A 223 10.67 -14.02 -9.57
CA HIS A 223 10.77 -13.86 -11.02
C HIS A 223 10.82 -12.36 -11.39
N ILE A 224 11.98 -11.92 -11.79
CA ILE A 224 12.15 -10.61 -12.41
C ILE A 224 11.56 -10.73 -13.82
N ALA A 225 10.61 -9.85 -14.16
CA ALA A 225 10.22 -9.74 -15.58
C ALA A 225 11.49 -9.47 -16.39
N ALA A 226 11.83 -10.39 -17.28
CA ALA A 226 13.14 -10.58 -17.92
C ALA A 226 13.70 -9.41 -18.76
N LYS A 227 13.17 -8.19 -18.61
CA LYS A 227 13.49 -7.03 -19.47
C LYS A 227 14.26 -5.90 -18.79
N ASN A 228 14.58 -6.00 -17.49
CA ASN A 228 15.33 -4.93 -16.83
C ASN A 228 16.69 -5.41 -16.35
N PRO A 229 17.78 -5.18 -17.12
CA PRO A 229 19.12 -5.61 -16.73
C PRO A 229 19.66 -4.91 -15.47
N ASN A 230 19.01 -3.82 -15.03
CA ASN A 230 19.41 -3.04 -13.86
C ASN A 230 18.47 -3.29 -12.65
N ALA A 231 17.74 -4.39 -12.63
CA ALA A 231 16.81 -4.71 -11.55
C ALA A 231 17.51 -4.88 -10.19
N ASP A 232 18.78 -5.22 -10.19
CA ASP A 232 19.59 -5.44 -8.98
C ASP A 232 20.17 -4.13 -8.40
N LEU A 233 19.96 -3.00 -9.07
CA LEU A 233 20.41 -1.70 -8.60
C LEU A 233 19.28 -0.90 -7.94
N TRP A 234 19.66 -0.07 -6.97
CA TRP A 234 18.75 0.93 -6.43
C TRP A 234 18.37 1.95 -7.49
N SER A 235 17.09 2.25 -7.57
CA SER A 235 16.56 3.26 -8.48
C SER A 235 15.84 4.38 -7.72
N SER A 236 15.82 5.58 -8.30
CA SER A 236 15.09 6.71 -7.71
C SER A 236 13.60 6.42 -7.46
N PRO A 237 12.86 5.74 -8.38
CA PRO A 237 11.47 5.34 -8.10
C PRO A 237 11.34 4.38 -6.91
N THR A 238 12.28 3.45 -6.74
CA THR A 238 12.27 2.52 -5.59
C THR A 238 12.40 3.27 -4.28
N VAL A 239 13.38 4.16 -4.17
CA VAL A 239 13.57 5.00 -2.97
C VAL A 239 12.35 5.91 -2.74
N TYR A 240 11.82 6.53 -3.80
CA TYR A 240 10.64 7.39 -3.70
C TYR A 240 9.41 6.63 -3.20
N GLN A 241 9.16 5.41 -3.71
CA GLN A 241 8.07 4.57 -3.23
C GLN A 241 8.25 4.16 -1.76
N MET A 242 9.49 3.89 -1.32
CA MET A 242 9.76 3.58 0.08
C MET A 242 9.43 4.76 0.98
N LEU A 243 9.89 5.95 0.65
CA LEU A 243 9.65 7.17 1.42
C LEU A 243 8.15 7.53 1.55
N HIS A 244 7.28 7.06 0.65
CA HIS A 244 5.82 7.30 0.69
C HIS A 244 5.01 6.13 1.27
N ASN A 245 5.68 5.07 1.73
CA ASN A 245 4.97 3.88 2.15
C ASN A 245 4.71 3.87 3.67
N GLN A 246 3.46 4.06 4.05
CA GLN A 246 3.00 4.06 5.44
C GLN A 246 3.24 2.72 6.18
N LEU A 247 3.54 1.65 5.45
CA LEU A 247 3.88 0.37 6.07
C LEU A 247 5.09 0.50 7.01
N TYR A 248 6.00 1.44 6.77
CA TYR A 248 7.18 1.65 7.65
C TYR A 248 6.86 2.28 9.00
N VAL A 249 5.67 2.85 9.18
CA VAL A 249 5.16 3.36 10.47
C VAL A 249 4.20 2.41 11.16
N GLY A 250 4.11 1.15 10.68
CA GLY A 250 3.26 0.13 11.27
C GLY A 250 1.86 0.03 10.66
N ASP A 251 1.51 0.87 9.68
CA ASP A 251 0.18 0.91 9.08
C ASP A 251 0.08 0.02 7.85
N MET A 252 -0.94 -0.82 7.80
CA MET A 252 -1.21 -1.68 6.66
C MET A 252 -2.12 -1.00 5.65
N VAL A 253 -1.56 -0.57 4.51
CA VAL A 253 -2.30 0.09 3.43
C VAL A 253 -2.42 -0.84 2.24
N GLN A 254 -3.62 -1.34 1.99
CA GLN A 254 -3.91 -2.32 0.95
C GLN A 254 -5.11 -1.88 0.09
N GLY A 255 -5.48 -2.68 -0.92
CA GLY A 255 -6.62 -2.37 -1.78
C GLY A 255 -6.40 -1.17 -2.72
N ARG A 256 -5.14 -0.81 -3.04
CA ARG A 256 -4.82 0.35 -3.90
C ARG A 256 -5.24 0.16 -5.36
N HIS A 257 -5.46 -1.08 -5.77
CA HIS A 257 -5.87 -1.42 -7.14
C HIS A 257 -6.75 -2.67 -7.15
N LYS A 258 -7.58 -2.80 -8.20
CA LYS A 258 -8.40 -4.00 -8.43
C LYS A 258 -8.39 -4.39 -9.90
N LYS A 259 -8.53 -5.69 -10.20
CA LYS A 259 -8.79 -6.18 -11.57
C LYS A 259 -10.20 -5.78 -12.00
N VAL A 260 -10.37 -5.39 -13.25
CA VAL A 260 -11.68 -5.00 -13.81
C VAL A 260 -12.67 -6.15 -13.76
N SER A 261 -12.25 -7.35 -14.15
CA SER A 261 -13.01 -8.59 -14.05
C SER A 261 -12.08 -9.79 -13.86
N TYR A 262 -12.65 -10.98 -13.60
CA TYR A 262 -11.84 -12.21 -13.52
C TYR A 262 -11.32 -12.67 -14.89
N LYS A 263 -11.96 -12.23 -15.98
CA LYS A 263 -11.55 -12.51 -17.38
C LYS A 263 -10.50 -11.53 -17.89
N SER A 264 -10.25 -10.42 -17.20
CA SER A 264 -9.35 -9.35 -17.67
C SER A 264 -8.09 -9.26 -16.81
N GLU A 265 -6.95 -9.12 -17.45
CA GLU A 265 -5.69 -8.80 -16.76
C GLU A 265 -5.58 -7.31 -16.43
N LYS A 266 -6.46 -6.48 -16.98
CA LYS A 266 -6.44 -5.03 -16.76
C LYS A 266 -6.72 -4.70 -15.31
N THR A 267 -5.80 -3.94 -14.73
CA THR A 267 -5.88 -3.45 -13.35
C THR A 267 -6.18 -1.96 -13.36
N ILE A 268 -7.08 -1.50 -12.50
CA ILE A 268 -7.38 -0.08 -12.28
C ILE A 268 -6.92 0.33 -10.90
N TRP A 269 -6.36 1.55 -10.80
CA TRP A 269 -6.02 2.16 -9.53
C TRP A 269 -7.25 2.76 -8.88
N LEU A 270 -7.39 2.52 -7.58
CA LEU A 270 -8.47 3.08 -6.78
C LEU A 270 -8.03 4.43 -6.20
N PRO A 271 -8.95 5.39 -6.07
CA PRO A 271 -8.69 6.63 -5.35
C PRO A 271 -8.34 6.33 -3.89
N GLN A 272 -7.56 7.20 -3.26
CA GLN A 272 -7.05 7.01 -1.89
C GLN A 272 -8.17 6.80 -0.86
N SER A 273 -9.34 7.42 -1.07
CA SER A 273 -10.53 7.25 -0.22
C SER A 273 -11.12 5.83 -0.21
N GLN A 274 -10.74 4.98 -1.16
CA GLN A 274 -11.18 3.58 -1.24
C GLN A 274 -10.11 2.59 -0.80
N TRP A 275 -8.95 3.07 -0.36
CA TRP A 275 -7.91 2.20 0.17
C TRP A 275 -8.32 1.67 1.54
N ILE A 276 -7.91 0.46 1.84
CA ILE A 276 -8.10 -0.12 3.17
C ILE A 276 -6.84 0.18 3.97
N VAL A 277 -6.99 1.03 4.99
CA VAL A 277 -5.92 1.41 5.91
C VAL A 277 -6.27 0.84 7.27
N VAL A 278 -5.35 0.08 7.86
CA VAL A 278 -5.45 -0.42 9.24
C VAL A 278 -4.17 -0.02 9.95
N GLU A 279 -4.31 0.77 10.99
CA GLU A 279 -3.19 1.33 11.74
C GLU A 279 -2.61 0.32 12.74
N ASN A 280 -1.33 0.50 13.08
CA ASN A 280 -0.63 -0.24 14.13
C ASN A 280 -0.75 -1.78 14.03
N THR A 281 -0.67 -2.34 12.83
CA THR A 281 -0.79 -3.78 12.59
C THR A 281 0.49 -4.56 12.86
N HIS A 282 1.64 -3.90 12.88
CA HIS A 282 2.97 -4.48 13.06
C HIS A 282 3.96 -3.43 13.60
N GLU A 283 5.11 -3.90 14.06
CA GLU A 283 6.15 -3.03 14.61
C GLU A 283 6.68 -2.04 13.57
N ALA A 284 6.74 -0.74 13.93
CA ALA A 284 7.21 0.32 13.05
C ALA A 284 8.76 0.31 12.94
N ILE A 285 9.29 0.47 11.72
CA ILE A 285 10.73 0.70 11.50
C ILE A 285 11.07 2.18 11.70
N ILE A 286 10.14 3.07 11.35
CA ILE A 286 10.28 4.52 11.39
C ILE A 286 9.17 5.09 12.28
N ASP A 287 9.50 6.00 13.16
CA ASP A 287 8.49 6.70 13.95
C ASP A 287 7.60 7.62 13.09
N ARG A 288 6.35 7.81 13.51
CA ARG A 288 5.33 8.56 12.76
C ARG A 288 5.76 10.02 12.51
N GLY A 289 6.37 10.67 13.50
CA GLY A 289 6.84 12.06 13.36
C GLY A 289 7.94 12.21 12.30
N THR A 290 8.90 11.30 12.26
CA THR A 290 9.92 11.24 11.20
C THR A 290 9.29 11.06 9.83
N PHE A 291 8.33 10.13 9.70
CA PHE A 291 7.66 9.88 8.43
C PHE A 291 6.90 11.12 7.94
N GLU A 292 6.12 11.75 8.81
CA GLU A 292 5.35 12.96 8.47
C GLU A 292 6.26 14.13 8.07
N THR A 293 7.37 14.34 8.79
CA THR A 293 8.37 15.34 8.41
C THR A 293 8.91 15.09 7.01
N VAL A 294 9.24 13.84 6.69
CA VAL A 294 9.67 13.46 5.33
C VAL A 294 8.55 13.73 4.31
N GLN A 295 7.28 13.41 4.62
CA GLN A 295 6.16 13.71 3.72
C GLN A 295 6.01 15.23 3.46
N MET A 296 6.12 16.07 4.50
CA MET A 296 6.12 17.53 4.34
C MET A 296 7.24 18.00 3.42
N MET A 297 8.47 17.47 3.62
CA MET A 297 9.62 17.80 2.76
C MET A 297 9.43 17.37 1.31
N LEU A 298 8.79 16.22 1.07
CA LEU A 298 8.51 15.71 -0.28
C LEU A 298 7.38 16.49 -0.99
N LYS A 299 6.36 16.96 -0.27
CA LYS A 299 5.29 17.82 -0.81
C LYS A 299 5.82 19.15 -1.32
N GLU A 300 6.84 19.70 -0.71
CA GLU A 300 7.45 20.97 -1.12
C GLU A 300 8.21 20.92 -2.45
N ARG A 301 7.97 19.99 -3.33
CA ARG A 301 8.51 19.81 -4.71
C ARG A 301 9.67 20.76 -5.08
N THR A 302 10.81 20.63 -4.40
CA THR A 302 11.98 21.46 -4.65
C THR A 302 12.95 20.77 -5.60
N ARG A 303 13.46 21.48 -6.61
CA ARG A 303 14.50 20.94 -7.48
C ARG A 303 15.84 21.01 -6.73
N SER A 304 16.60 19.92 -6.71
CA SER A 304 17.93 19.92 -6.14
C SER A 304 18.89 20.78 -6.98
N GLY A 305 19.69 21.59 -6.34
CA GLY A 305 20.66 22.48 -7.00
C GLY A 305 21.91 21.76 -7.52
N GLY A 306 21.78 20.84 -8.48
CA GLY A 306 22.91 20.21 -9.20
C GLY A 306 23.80 19.25 -8.42
N LYS A 307 23.92 19.38 -7.08
CA LYS A 307 24.66 18.46 -6.20
C LYS A 307 23.80 17.43 -5.47
N GLY A 308 22.48 17.35 -5.79
CA GLY A 308 21.55 16.39 -5.20
C GLY A 308 21.10 16.71 -3.76
N THR A 309 21.49 17.85 -3.19
CA THR A 309 21.01 18.34 -1.89
C THR A 309 20.13 19.56 -2.09
N ILE A 310 19.01 19.59 -1.34
CA ILE A 310 18.09 20.71 -1.35
C ILE A 310 18.56 21.73 -0.30
N HIS A 311 18.60 23.02 -0.67
CA HIS A 311 18.96 24.07 0.27
C HIS A 311 17.96 24.19 1.42
N PRO A 312 18.38 24.40 2.69
CA PRO A 312 17.45 24.50 3.84
C PRO A 312 16.26 25.44 3.62
N LEU A 313 16.52 26.65 3.11
CA LEU A 313 15.50 27.66 2.85
C LEU A 313 14.92 27.65 1.41
N ALA A 314 15.13 26.56 0.64
CA ALA A 314 14.58 26.46 -0.71
C ALA A 314 13.05 26.61 -0.70
N LYS A 315 12.51 27.52 -1.54
CA LYS A 315 11.07 27.88 -1.63
C LYS A 315 10.46 28.48 -0.36
N LYS A 316 11.26 28.84 0.62
CA LYS A 316 10.75 29.53 1.82
C LYS A 316 11.03 31.02 1.79
N VAL A 317 11.96 31.49 0.94
CA VAL A 317 12.32 32.90 0.84
C VAL A 317 11.43 33.62 -0.18
N VAL A 318 10.72 34.64 0.26
CA VAL A 318 9.82 35.45 -0.57
C VAL A 318 10.18 36.94 -0.51
N CYS A 319 9.90 37.64 -1.59
CA CYS A 319 10.13 39.07 -1.69
C CYS A 319 9.05 39.86 -0.92
N GLY A 320 9.46 40.73 0.01
CA GLY A 320 8.55 41.57 0.79
C GLY A 320 7.85 42.66 -0.03
N CYS A 321 8.29 42.92 -1.28
CA CYS A 321 7.66 43.90 -2.16
C CYS A 321 6.49 43.29 -2.98
N CYS A 322 6.69 42.08 -3.56
CA CYS A 322 5.72 41.46 -4.48
C CYS A 322 5.25 40.06 -4.09
N GLY A 323 5.70 39.51 -2.96
CA GLY A 323 5.33 38.17 -2.50
C GLY A 323 5.89 37.01 -3.32
N SER A 324 6.59 37.25 -4.43
CA SER A 324 7.15 36.20 -5.27
C SER A 324 8.35 35.55 -4.63
N TYR A 325 8.54 34.25 -4.92
CA TYR A 325 9.74 33.53 -4.44
C TYR A 325 11.03 34.17 -4.94
N MET A 326 12.05 34.18 -4.07
CA MET A 326 13.39 34.59 -4.43
C MET A 326 14.18 33.39 -4.99
N GLU A 327 14.87 33.62 -6.10
CA GLU A 327 15.69 32.62 -6.79
C GLU A 327 17.16 32.79 -6.48
N GLN A 328 17.86 31.68 -6.31
CA GLN A 328 19.30 31.68 -6.11
C GLN A 328 20.01 32.09 -7.41
N THR A 329 20.92 33.05 -7.30
CA THR A 329 21.69 33.55 -8.42
C THR A 329 23.18 33.43 -8.10
N GLY A 330 23.97 33.09 -9.13
CA GLY A 330 25.42 33.09 -9.09
C GLY A 330 26.07 32.28 -7.96
N ARG A 331 27.10 31.56 -8.27
CA ARG A 331 28.02 30.94 -7.30
C ARG A 331 29.36 31.58 -7.52
N GLN A 332 29.73 32.54 -6.70
CA GLN A 332 31.07 33.09 -6.73
C GLN A 332 31.90 32.42 -5.64
N PRO A 333 33.07 31.83 -5.98
CA PRO A 333 33.97 31.31 -4.97
C PRO A 333 34.54 32.47 -4.15
N LYS A 334 34.61 32.31 -2.84
CA LYS A 334 35.35 33.21 -1.95
C LYS A 334 36.82 32.80 -1.95
N ALA A 335 37.71 33.73 -1.47
CA ALA A 335 39.11 33.46 -1.30
C ALA A 335 39.39 32.29 -0.31
N ASP A 336 38.46 32.02 0.60
CA ASP A 336 38.52 30.93 1.58
C ASP A 336 37.99 29.57 1.04
N GLY A 337 37.71 29.46 -0.27
CA GLY A 337 37.18 28.26 -0.91
C GLY A 337 35.67 28.05 -0.72
N THR A 338 35.01 28.86 0.10
CA THR A 338 33.54 28.77 0.28
C THR A 338 32.82 29.46 -0.89
N GLN A 339 31.61 28.98 -1.22
CA GLN A 339 30.83 29.57 -2.31
C GLN A 339 29.85 30.62 -1.77
N ARG A 340 29.95 31.86 -2.28
CA ARG A 340 28.89 32.85 -2.05
C ARG A 340 27.64 32.48 -2.81
N ARG A 341 26.52 32.50 -2.11
CA ARG A 341 25.20 32.22 -2.65
C ARG A 341 24.30 33.43 -2.40
N TYR A 342 23.73 33.96 -3.43
CA TYR A 342 22.80 35.10 -3.33
C TYR A 342 21.43 34.71 -3.76
N VAL A 343 20.38 35.33 -3.17
CA VAL A 343 19.00 35.26 -3.60
C VAL A 343 18.53 36.62 -4.04
N ARG A 344 17.70 36.65 -5.09
CA ARG A 344 17.04 37.88 -5.58
C ARG A 344 15.63 37.57 -6.05
N CYS A 345 14.80 38.62 -6.10
CA CYS A 345 13.42 38.48 -6.50
C CYS A 345 13.29 37.98 -7.94
N ARG A 346 12.57 36.88 -8.12
CA ARG A 346 12.27 36.32 -9.44
C ARG A 346 11.45 37.26 -10.31
N MET A 347 10.46 37.98 -9.70
CA MET A 347 9.64 38.93 -10.44
C MET A 347 10.43 40.12 -10.93
N HIS A 348 11.31 40.69 -10.09
CA HIS A 348 12.19 41.78 -10.52
C HIS A 348 13.09 41.37 -11.71
N GLN A 349 13.54 40.13 -11.77
CA GLN A 349 14.35 39.67 -12.90
C GLN A 349 13.57 39.56 -14.22
N ARG A 350 12.26 39.27 -14.14
CA ARG A 350 11.39 39.04 -15.30
C ARG A 350 10.65 40.30 -15.75
N ALA A 351 10.23 41.09 -14.79
CA ALA A 351 9.41 42.28 -14.98
C ALA A 351 9.78 43.32 -13.92
N PRO A 352 10.85 44.11 -14.14
CA PRO A 352 11.34 45.12 -13.18
C PRO A 352 10.28 46.21 -12.85
N GLU A 353 9.37 46.42 -13.77
CA GLU A 353 8.25 47.35 -13.60
C GLU A 353 7.20 46.89 -12.58
N VAL A 354 7.09 45.57 -12.36
CA VAL A 354 6.16 44.95 -11.39
C VAL A 354 6.74 44.90 -9.98
N CYS A 355 8.05 44.75 -9.87
CA CYS A 355 8.71 44.69 -8.57
C CYS A 355 10.00 45.52 -8.54
N GLY A 356 9.99 46.58 -7.73
CA GLY A 356 11.16 47.47 -7.54
C GLY A 356 12.29 46.89 -6.68
N ASN A 357 12.19 45.66 -6.12
CA ASN A 357 13.23 45.11 -5.25
C ASN A 357 14.44 44.61 -6.04
N LYS A 358 15.44 45.49 -6.19
CA LYS A 358 16.73 45.20 -6.84
C LYS A 358 17.73 44.46 -5.93
N THR A 359 17.35 44.20 -4.68
CA THR A 359 18.29 43.73 -3.66
C THR A 359 18.70 42.29 -3.90
N CYS A 360 20.02 42.07 -3.79
CA CYS A 360 20.63 40.73 -3.78
C CYS A 360 21.04 40.44 -2.34
N THR A 361 20.48 39.38 -1.74
CA THR A 361 20.68 39.03 -0.33
C THR A 361 21.60 37.82 -0.23
N ASP A 362 22.61 37.89 0.66
CA ASP A 362 23.50 36.76 0.91
C ASP A 362 22.71 35.64 1.63
N MET A 363 22.69 34.45 1.04
CA MET A 363 21.94 33.32 1.52
C MET A 363 22.51 32.75 2.82
N ASN A 364 23.85 32.82 2.99
CA ASN A 364 24.49 32.34 4.22
C ASN A 364 24.16 33.26 5.41
N ALA A 365 24.14 34.58 5.17
CA ALA A 365 23.71 35.54 6.19
C ALA A 365 22.24 35.33 6.56
N LEU A 366 21.37 35.01 5.58
CA LEU A 366 19.97 34.73 5.81
C LEU A 366 19.78 33.43 6.61
N GLU A 367 20.56 32.38 6.30
CA GLU A 367 20.51 31.11 7.07
C GLU A 367 20.90 31.35 8.53
N ASN A 368 21.96 32.09 8.78
CA ASN A 368 22.42 32.40 10.14
C ASN A 368 21.37 33.21 10.90
N ALA A 369 20.79 34.24 10.28
CA ALA A 369 19.73 35.03 10.90
C ALA A 369 18.51 34.22 11.25
N VAL A 370 18.10 33.26 10.39
CA VAL A 370 16.99 32.34 10.66
C VAL A 370 17.36 31.39 11.80
N LEU A 371 18.58 30.82 11.80
CA LEU A 371 19.02 29.90 12.84
C LEU A 371 19.12 30.60 14.22
N GLU A 372 19.65 31.82 14.27
CA GLU A 372 19.68 32.59 15.52
C GLU A 372 18.29 32.87 16.08
N ARG A 373 17.33 33.21 15.22
CA ARG A 373 15.95 33.42 15.65
C ARG A 373 15.26 32.13 16.09
N ILE A 374 15.54 31.00 15.43
CA ILE A 374 15.06 29.68 15.87
C ILE A 374 15.63 29.38 17.27
N ARG A 375 16.94 29.60 17.49
CA ARG A 375 17.57 29.38 18.79
C ARG A 375 16.96 30.25 19.88
N ALA A 376 16.78 31.54 19.60
CA ALA A 376 16.15 32.46 20.54
C ALA A 376 14.72 32.02 20.87
N TYR A 377 13.94 31.62 19.86
CA TYR A 377 12.60 31.12 20.05
C TYR A 377 12.57 29.83 20.88
N VAL A 378 13.45 28.86 20.57
CA VAL A 378 13.55 27.61 21.32
C VAL A 378 13.98 27.87 22.77
N ALA A 379 14.90 28.81 23.02
CA ALA A 379 15.31 29.20 24.35
C ALA A 379 14.18 29.86 25.15
N ASP A 380 13.37 30.71 24.50
CA ASP A 380 12.26 31.41 25.16
C ASP A 380 11.07 30.51 25.52
N TYR A 381 10.72 29.57 24.63
CA TYR A 381 9.54 28.71 24.78
C TYR A 381 9.84 27.31 25.33
N PHE A 382 11.10 26.85 25.29
CA PHE A 382 11.50 25.51 25.72
C PHE A 382 12.51 25.52 26.89
N ASP A 383 12.67 26.65 27.57
CA ASP A 383 13.43 26.72 28.79
C ASP A 383 12.74 25.90 29.89
N PRO A 384 13.37 24.83 30.44
CA PRO A 384 12.75 24.01 31.48
C PRO A 384 12.35 24.79 32.72
N GLU A 385 12.99 25.96 32.98
CA GLU A 385 12.67 26.81 34.13
C GLU A 385 11.49 27.76 33.84
N LYS A 386 11.15 27.98 32.55
CA LYS A 386 10.04 28.85 32.13
C LYS A 386 8.79 28.07 31.69
N VAL A 387 8.93 26.78 31.40
CA VAL A 387 7.77 25.88 31.23
C VAL A 387 7.25 25.55 32.60
N THR A 388 6.56 26.48 33.25
CA THR A 388 5.61 26.13 34.28
C THR A 388 4.67 25.10 33.65
N LEU A 389 4.65 23.88 34.22
CA LEU A 389 3.56 22.94 33.97
C LEU A 389 2.26 23.74 34.04
N PRO A 390 1.36 23.63 33.05
CA PRO A 390 0.09 24.35 33.13
C PRO A 390 -0.50 24.11 34.52
N GLU A 391 -0.84 25.19 35.21
CA GLU A 391 -1.48 25.16 36.51
C GLU A 391 -2.72 24.27 36.37
N GLN A 392 -3.14 23.63 37.46
CA GLN A 392 -4.24 22.65 37.53
C GLN A 392 -5.59 23.11 36.93
N ASP A 393 -5.65 24.31 36.35
CA ASP A 393 -6.82 24.94 35.75
C ASP A 393 -6.85 24.97 34.23
N ASP A 394 -5.99 24.20 33.53
CA ASP A 394 -6.06 24.12 32.04
C ASP A 394 -7.36 23.40 31.64
N PRO A 395 -8.25 24.07 30.88
CA PRO A 395 -9.51 23.50 30.41
C PRO A 395 -9.36 22.19 29.63
N ILE A 396 -8.18 21.95 29.06
CA ILE A 396 -7.86 20.72 28.31
C ILE A 396 -7.64 19.56 29.27
N GLN A 397 -6.82 19.76 30.31
CA GLN A 397 -6.57 18.73 31.33
C GLN A 397 -7.83 18.39 32.14
N GLN A 398 -8.65 19.38 32.45
CA GLN A 398 -9.94 19.15 33.12
C GLN A 398 -10.87 18.29 32.26
N ARG A 399 -10.88 18.48 30.92
CA ARG A 399 -11.66 17.65 30.00
C ARG A 399 -11.12 16.22 29.90
N GLU A 400 -9.82 16.04 29.91
CA GLU A 400 -9.19 14.71 29.93
C GLU A 400 -9.51 13.95 31.22
N HIS A 401 -9.36 14.60 32.37
CA HIS A 401 -9.74 14.02 33.65
C HIS A 401 -11.22 13.65 33.70
N ALA A 402 -12.10 14.52 33.19
CA ALA A 402 -13.54 14.26 33.15
C ALA A 402 -13.85 13.05 32.23
N LYS A 403 -13.16 12.88 31.09
CA LYS A 403 -13.33 11.71 30.23
C LYS A 403 -12.83 10.42 30.90
N HIS A 404 -11.70 10.46 31.58
CA HIS A 404 -11.17 9.33 32.33
C HIS A 404 -12.11 8.91 33.47
N ASP A 405 -12.68 9.87 34.20
CA ASP A 405 -13.64 9.61 35.25
C ASP A 405 -14.96 9.04 34.71
N GLU A 406 -15.44 9.57 33.57
CA GLU A 406 -16.61 9.04 32.88
C GLU A 406 -16.38 7.58 32.46
N LEU A 407 -15.21 7.28 31.87
CA LEU A 407 -14.83 5.94 31.43
C LEU A 407 -14.76 4.95 32.62
N LYS A 408 -14.15 5.35 33.73
CA LYS A 408 -14.07 4.54 34.95
C LYS A 408 -15.45 4.27 35.54
N ARG A 409 -16.31 5.27 35.54
CA ARG A 409 -17.70 5.15 35.99
C ARG A 409 -18.51 4.20 35.12
N LEU A 410 -18.44 4.33 33.80
CA LEU A 410 -19.14 3.46 32.87
C LEU A 410 -18.66 2.00 32.95
N LYS A 411 -17.36 1.75 33.07
CA LYS A 411 -16.82 0.39 33.28
C LYS A 411 -17.35 -0.23 34.57
N SER A 412 -17.37 0.52 35.66
CA SER A 412 -17.91 0.02 36.95
C SER A 412 -19.43 -0.21 36.90
N GLU A 413 -20.15 0.56 36.09
CA GLU A 413 -21.59 0.39 35.89
C GLU A 413 -21.90 -0.88 35.06
N VAL A 414 -21.12 -1.14 34.01
CA VAL A 414 -21.21 -2.39 33.21
C VAL A 414 -20.98 -3.62 34.10
N ASP A 415 -19.94 -3.59 34.93
CA ASP A 415 -19.61 -4.69 35.85
C ASP A 415 -20.72 -4.92 36.89
N ARG A 416 -21.28 -3.85 37.43
CA ARG A 416 -22.41 -3.94 38.36
C ARG A 416 -23.64 -4.54 37.70
N ARG A 417 -23.97 -4.12 36.46
CA ARG A 417 -25.12 -4.65 35.72
C ARG A 417 -24.93 -6.10 35.32
N ARG A 418 -23.71 -6.49 34.92
CA ARG A 418 -23.39 -7.90 34.67
C ARG A 418 -23.58 -8.78 35.89
N LYS A 419 -23.18 -8.32 37.08
CA LYS A 419 -23.44 -9.03 38.35
C LYS A 419 -24.95 -9.14 38.63
N ALA A 420 -25.69 -8.04 38.45
CA ALA A 420 -27.13 -8.05 38.65
C ALA A 420 -27.85 -9.03 37.66
N MET A 421 -27.36 -9.15 36.44
CA MET A 421 -27.89 -10.16 35.48
C MET A 421 -27.61 -11.59 35.94
N GLN A 422 -26.47 -11.86 36.57
CA GLN A 422 -26.17 -13.18 37.16
C GLN A 422 -27.09 -13.50 38.35
N GLU A 423 -27.33 -12.53 39.21
CA GLU A 423 -28.27 -12.67 40.33
C GLU A 423 -29.70 -12.89 39.85
N LEU A 424 -30.15 -12.12 38.86
CA LEU A 424 -31.46 -12.27 38.20
C LEU A 424 -31.64 -13.68 37.59
N TYR A 425 -30.58 -14.25 36.99
CA TYR A 425 -30.59 -15.61 36.50
C TYR A 425 -30.74 -16.66 37.61
N LEU A 426 -30.07 -16.47 38.77
CA LEU A 426 -30.20 -17.33 39.93
C LEU A 426 -31.59 -17.27 40.54
N ASP A 427 -32.20 -16.08 40.58
CA ASP A 427 -33.57 -15.88 41.09
C ASP A 427 -34.61 -16.57 40.18
N LYS A 428 -34.38 -16.55 38.85
CA LYS A 428 -35.22 -17.34 37.94
C LYS A 428 -35.07 -18.83 38.16
N VAL A 429 -33.86 -19.35 38.37
CA VAL A 429 -33.61 -20.78 38.62
C VAL A 429 -34.21 -21.23 39.95
N SER A 430 -34.20 -20.37 40.98
CA SER A 430 -34.83 -20.64 42.27
C SER A 430 -36.38 -20.48 42.28
N GLY A 431 -36.97 -20.03 41.17
CA GLY A 431 -38.44 -19.87 41.07
C GLY A 431 -38.97 -18.60 41.71
N LEU A 432 -38.13 -17.66 42.09
CA LEU A 432 -38.53 -16.37 42.70
C LEU A 432 -39.10 -15.40 41.68
N ILE A 433 -38.71 -15.55 40.39
CA ILE A 433 -39.11 -14.68 39.28
C ILE A 433 -39.67 -15.54 38.14
N ASP A 434 -40.75 -15.08 37.58
CA ASP A 434 -41.41 -15.70 36.42
C ASP A 434 -40.59 -15.46 35.12
N THR A 435 -40.82 -16.31 34.10
CA THR A 435 -40.08 -16.27 32.83
C THR A 435 -40.34 -14.99 32.04
N VAL A 436 -41.50 -14.37 32.14
CA VAL A 436 -41.86 -13.13 31.45
C VAL A 436 -41.13 -11.95 32.08
N GLN A 437 -41.21 -11.84 33.42
CA GLN A 437 -40.50 -10.81 34.21
C GLN A 437 -38.99 -10.89 34.00
N PHE A 438 -38.42 -12.11 34.01
CA PHE A 438 -37.01 -12.33 33.70
C PHE A 438 -36.66 -11.81 32.30
N SER A 439 -37.47 -12.10 31.30
CA SER A 439 -37.20 -11.70 29.92
C SER A 439 -37.15 -10.17 29.75
N GLU A 440 -38.12 -9.47 30.34
CA GLU A 440 -38.23 -8.01 30.28
C GLU A 440 -37.06 -7.34 30.99
N MET A 441 -36.73 -7.77 32.22
CA MET A 441 -35.62 -7.21 33.00
C MET A 441 -34.27 -7.51 32.33
N ASN A 442 -34.06 -8.71 31.83
CA ASN A 442 -32.83 -9.10 31.16
C ASN A 442 -32.62 -8.31 29.84
N GLN A 443 -33.69 -8.06 29.06
CA GLN A 443 -33.60 -7.25 27.86
C GLN A 443 -33.18 -5.81 28.18
N THR A 444 -33.76 -5.20 29.21
CA THR A 444 -33.39 -3.86 29.66
C THR A 444 -31.92 -3.79 30.09
N PHE A 445 -31.43 -4.77 30.88
CA PHE A 445 -30.02 -4.82 31.25
C PHE A 445 -29.08 -5.00 30.05
N LEU A 446 -29.46 -5.81 29.07
CA LEU A 446 -28.68 -6.02 27.84
C LEU A 446 -28.59 -4.75 26.99
N GLU A 447 -29.68 -4.00 26.85
CA GLU A 447 -29.70 -2.72 26.13
C GLU A 447 -28.84 -1.68 26.84
N ASP A 448 -28.92 -1.58 28.14
CA ASP A 448 -28.14 -0.66 28.95
C ASP A 448 -26.65 -0.99 28.91
N VAL A 449 -26.27 -2.27 29.02
CA VAL A 449 -24.87 -2.71 28.89
C VAL A 449 -24.34 -2.38 27.50
N LYS A 450 -25.11 -2.66 26.44
CA LYS A 450 -24.71 -2.36 25.05
C LYS A 450 -24.52 -0.86 24.82
N ASN A 451 -25.38 -0.02 25.37
CA ASN A 451 -25.27 1.44 25.27
C ASN A 451 -24.03 1.94 26.01
N ALA A 452 -23.77 1.42 27.22
CA ALA A 452 -22.59 1.75 28.00
C ALA A 452 -21.29 1.30 27.30
N GLU A 453 -21.24 0.09 26.75
CA GLU A 453 -20.09 -0.43 25.98
C GLU A 453 -19.83 0.40 24.72
N THR A 454 -20.88 0.81 24.01
CA THR A 454 -20.73 1.69 22.84
C THR A 454 -20.11 3.03 23.24
N ARG A 455 -20.54 3.62 24.35
CA ARG A 455 -19.98 4.89 24.88
C ARG A 455 -18.54 4.73 25.36
N ILE A 456 -18.21 3.60 26.02
CA ILE A 456 -16.84 3.24 26.41
C ILE A 456 -15.93 3.21 25.19
N ASN A 457 -16.31 2.50 24.12
CA ASN A 457 -15.51 2.39 22.91
C ASN A 457 -15.24 3.75 22.24
N ILE A 458 -16.23 4.65 22.24
CA ILE A 458 -16.08 6.02 21.72
C ILE A 458 -15.08 6.81 22.57
N LEU A 459 -15.20 6.77 23.90
CA LEU A 459 -14.31 7.48 24.82
C LEU A 459 -12.87 6.94 24.76
N GLU A 460 -12.69 5.63 24.65
CA GLU A 460 -11.37 5.00 24.49
C GLU A 460 -10.71 5.45 23.20
N ALA A 461 -11.44 5.44 22.06
CA ALA A 461 -10.92 5.91 20.79
C ALA A 461 -10.54 7.40 20.82
N GLU A 462 -11.35 8.25 21.48
CA GLU A 462 -11.04 9.68 21.62
C GLU A 462 -9.79 9.91 22.49
N LEU A 463 -9.61 9.13 23.57
CA LEU A 463 -8.44 9.24 24.46
C LEU A 463 -7.17 8.72 23.76
N GLU A 464 -7.26 7.61 23.03
CA GLU A 464 -6.15 7.08 22.24
C GLU A 464 -5.69 8.10 21.18
N GLN A 465 -6.63 8.70 20.44
CA GLN A 465 -6.32 9.72 19.44
C GLN A 465 -5.62 10.94 20.08
N GLN A 466 -6.10 11.42 21.25
CA GLN A 466 -5.47 12.53 21.96
C GLN A 466 -4.07 12.19 22.47
N GLN A 467 -3.87 10.96 22.99
CA GLN A 467 -2.55 10.50 23.42
C GLN A 467 -1.56 10.39 22.26
N GLU A 468 -2.00 9.90 21.10
CA GLU A 468 -1.18 9.85 19.89
C GLU A 468 -0.79 11.26 19.42
N GLU A 469 -1.75 12.19 19.35
CA GLU A 469 -1.47 13.59 18.98
C GLU A 469 -0.47 14.24 19.96
N THR A 470 -0.62 14.03 21.27
CA THR A 470 0.28 14.56 22.29
C THR A 470 1.68 13.95 22.18
N SER A 471 1.79 12.63 21.94
CA SER A 471 3.07 11.95 21.78
C SER A 471 3.82 12.41 20.52
N VAL A 472 3.10 12.62 19.41
CA VAL A 472 3.68 13.16 18.15
C VAL A 472 4.23 14.57 18.41
N VAL A 473 3.45 15.43 19.06
CA VAL A 473 3.89 16.80 19.40
C VAL A 473 5.13 16.78 20.31
N GLN A 474 5.16 15.94 21.35
CA GLN A 474 6.31 15.82 22.24
C GLN A 474 7.55 15.33 21.50
N THR A 475 7.40 14.33 20.63
CA THR A 475 8.51 13.80 19.81
C THR A 475 9.04 14.86 18.86
N GLN A 476 8.16 15.62 18.20
CA GLN A 476 8.56 16.75 17.34
C GLN A 476 9.26 17.84 18.12
N MET A 477 8.78 18.20 19.32
CA MET A 477 9.40 19.19 20.19
C MET A 477 10.79 18.78 20.65
N GLN A 478 10.99 17.52 21.05
CA GLN A 478 12.30 17.01 21.41
C GLN A 478 13.26 17.05 20.24
N ARG A 479 12.79 16.72 19.06
CA ARG A 479 13.57 16.78 17.83
C ARG A 479 13.96 18.22 17.46
N VAL A 480 13.08 19.19 17.66
CA VAL A 480 13.38 20.61 17.49
C VAL A 480 14.47 21.08 18.45
N ARG A 481 14.43 20.66 19.73
CA ARG A 481 15.49 20.97 20.71
C ARG A 481 16.85 20.42 20.29
N GLU A 482 16.92 19.17 19.88
CA GLU A 482 18.15 18.52 19.42
C GLU A 482 18.70 19.23 18.18
N LEU A 483 17.84 19.55 17.22
CA LEU A 483 18.23 20.22 15.98
C LEU A 483 18.59 21.70 16.16
N ALA A 484 18.05 22.39 17.16
CA ALA A 484 18.39 23.77 17.47
C ALA A 484 19.82 23.93 18.02
N GLN A 485 20.41 22.86 18.56
CA GLN A 485 21.79 22.83 19.03
C GLN A 485 22.82 22.65 17.89
N VAL A 486 22.37 22.36 16.66
CA VAL A 486 23.25 22.16 15.51
C VAL A 486 23.90 23.49 15.08
N SER A 487 25.11 23.44 14.59
CA SER A 487 25.90 24.62 14.18
C SER A 487 25.40 25.32 12.91
N HIS A 488 24.51 24.66 12.12
CA HIS A 488 24.00 25.18 10.85
C HIS A 488 22.53 24.84 10.67
N LEU A 489 21.80 25.64 9.87
CA LEU A 489 20.39 25.42 9.58
C LEU A 489 20.21 24.13 8.75
N THR A 490 19.43 23.19 9.27
CA THR A 490 19.06 21.97 8.53
C THR A 490 17.76 22.17 7.75
N ARG A 491 17.56 21.36 6.70
CA ARG A 491 16.30 21.39 5.94
C ARG A 491 15.11 20.97 6.81
N GLU A 492 15.32 20.02 7.70
CA GLU A 492 14.32 19.54 8.66
C GLU A 492 13.83 20.67 9.56
N LEU A 493 14.74 21.39 10.24
CA LEU A 493 14.41 22.57 11.05
C LEU A 493 13.63 23.63 10.26
N ALA A 494 14.10 23.93 9.05
CA ALA A 494 13.45 24.93 8.21
C ALA A 494 12.03 24.49 7.80
N VAL A 495 11.77 23.20 7.56
CA VAL A 495 10.44 22.69 7.21
C VAL A 495 9.52 22.66 8.41
N LEU A 496 10.01 22.22 9.56
CA LEU A 496 9.21 22.12 10.79
C LEU A 496 8.77 23.49 11.31
N LEU A 497 9.68 24.45 11.39
CA LEU A 497 9.44 25.70 12.11
C LEU A 497 9.10 26.89 11.22
N VAL A 498 9.65 26.96 10.01
CA VAL A 498 9.54 28.16 9.16
C VAL A 498 8.48 27.97 8.09
N HIS A 499 7.44 28.78 8.10
CA HIS A 499 6.48 28.87 7.00
C HIS A 499 7.14 29.57 5.80
N ARG A 500 7.56 30.80 5.98
CA ARG A 500 8.29 31.59 4.97
C ARG A 500 9.17 32.66 5.60
N VAL A 501 10.19 33.09 4.85
CA VAL A 501 11.10 34.18 5.20
C VAL A 501 10.85 35.31 4.23
N VAL A 502 10.31 36.42 4.70
CA VAL A 502 10.00 37.60 3.91
C VAL A 502 11.20 38.54 3.95
N VAL A 503 11.76 38.84 2.77
CA VAL A 503 12.97 39.66 2.62
C VAL A 503 12.58 41.00 1.96
N GLY A 504 12.66 42.07 2.72
CA GLY A 504 12.38 43.44 2.27
C GLY A 504 13.46 44.03 1.36
N THR A 505 13.24 45.25 0.94
CA THR A 505 14.28 46.08 0.26
C THR A 505 15.31 46.57 1.27
N LYS A 506 16.54 46.81 0.83
CA LYS A 506 17.54 47.51 1.66
C LYS A 506 17.16 48.98 1.80
N ASP A 507 17.27 49.47 3.01
CA ASP A 507 17.17 50.87 3.27
C ASP A 507 18.33 51.61 2.58
N PRO A 508 18.07 52.66 1.75
CA PRO A 508 19.14 53.38 1.04
C PRO A 508 20.11 54.12 1.95
N LEU A 509 19.67 54.49 3.18
CA LEU A 509 20.48 55.28 4.12
C LEU A 509 21.29 54.41 5.08
N THR A 510 20.65 53.37 5.65
CA THR A 510 21.30 52.51 6.66
C THR A 510 21.90 51.24 6.06
N GLY A 511 21.51 50.88 4.85
CA GLY A 511 21.93 49.61 4.23
C GLY A 511 21.29 48.37 4.87
N GLU A 512 20.46 48.54 5.90
CA GLU A 512 19.78 47.48 6.61
C GLU A 512 18.66 46.87 5.77
N GLN A 513 18.44 45.60 5.94
CA GLN A 513 17.41 44.85 5.24
C GLN A 513 16.46 44.19 6.24
N LYS A 514 15.18 44.54 6.16
CA LYS A 514 14.16 43.95 7.02
C LYS A 514 13.91 42.51 6.60
N ILE A 515 14.14 41.57 7.54
CA ILE A 515 13.85 40.15 7.39
C ILE A 515 12.76 39.79 8.41
N THR A 516 11.64 39.27 7.94
CA THR A 516 10.55 38.78 8.78
C THR A 516 10.39 37.28 8.57
N ILE A 517 10.32 36.53 9.65
CA ILE A 517 10.11 35.08 9.61
C ILE A 517 8.66 34.81 10.00
N GLU A 518 7.93 34.11 9.17
CA GLU A 518 6.61 33.58 9.49
C GLU A 518 6.78 32.12 9.86
N TRP A 519 6.21 31.74 10.99
CA TRP A 519 6.35 30.43 11.59
C TRP A 519 5.21 29.51 11.16
N ASN A 520 5.37 28.19 11.33
CA ASN A 520 4.35 27.17 11.01
C ASN A 520 3.32 26.97 12.15
N PHE A 521 3.41 27.72 13.24
CA PHE A 521 2.55 27.60 14.43
C PHE A 521 1.95 28.95 14.79
#